data_b87acf2e950536945d55df32956d2209
#
_entry.id   b87acf2e950536945d55df32956d2209
#
_cell.length_a   1.000
_cell.length_b   1.000
_cell.length_c   1.000
_cell.angle_alpha   90.00
_cell.angle_beta   90.00
_cell.angle_gamma   90.00
#
_symmetry.space_group_name_H-M   'P 1'
#
loop_
_entity.id
_entity.type
_entity.pdbx_description
1 polymer ?
#
loop_
_entity_poly.entity_id
_entity_poly.type
_entity_poly.pdbx_seq_one_letter_code
_entity_poly.pdbx_strand_id
1 'polypeptide(L)'
;MFKSSSPRNKKSTGVSRIKTGSFERKLSLTRTGLMVGTKMTGHLAASFFTRKDKREAKRKHALSQQAQYLVEELGKLKGSVVKIGQVMALYGEHFLPPEVTEALHTLEENTVALDWSIIREVLFDQLGEERMAQLDVEHVPIGAASLGQVHCARIIATNEVICLKVQYPGVAKAVDTDLDAVAQLLKIARVVTFGPAFDDWLEEVRVMMHREV
;
A
#
# COMPACT_ATOMS: atom_id res chain seq x y z
N MET A 1 -23.60 8.98 43.44
CA MET A 1 -23.02 10.21 42.91
C MET A 1 -21.89 9.81 41.97
N PHE A 2 -22.23 9.43 40.73
CA PHE A 2 -21.28 8.99 39.70
C PHE A 2 -20.91 10.19 38.83
N LYS A 3 -19.63 10.59 38.83
CA LYS A 3 -19.10 11.62 37.95
C LYS A 3 -18.99 11.06 36.54
N SER A 4 -19.83 11.58 35.64
CA SER A 4 -19.71 11.45 34.20
C SER A 4 -18.43 12.14 33.73
N SER A 5 -17.43 11.35 33.31
CA SER A 5 -16.25 11.84 32.60
C SER A 5 -16.59 11.94 31.11
N SER A 6 -16.77 13.17 30.65
CA SER A 6 -16.91 13.51 29.24
C SER A 6 -15.73 12.98 28.42
N PRO A 7 -15.93 12.29 27.28
CA PRO A 7 -14.81 11.84 26.44
C PRO A 7 -14.16 13.05 25.77
N ARG A 8 -12.85 13.19 25.96
CA ARG A 8 -12.03 14.17 25.25
C ARG A 8 -12.15 13.95 23.75
N ASN A 9 -12.66 14.96 23.09
CA ASN A 9 -12.73 15.09 21.66
C ASN A 9 -11.29 15.03 21.07
N LYS A 10 -10.82 13.84 20.69
CA LYS A 10 -9.61 13.67 19.88
C LYS A 10 -9.98 14.16 18.48
N LYS A 11 -9.51 15.35 18.11
CA LYS A 11 -9.52 15.80 16.72
C LYS A 11 -8.84 14.72 15.88
N SER A 12 -9.62 14.02 15.05
CA SER A 12 -9.10 13.09 14.07
C SER A 12 -8.32 13.90 13.02
N THR A 13 -7.00 13.78 13.00
CA THR A 13 -6.17 14.29 11.91
C THR A 13 -6.27 13.31 10.74
N GLY A 14 -7.41 13.31 10.06
CA GLY A 14 -7.60 12.57 8.81
C GLY A 14 -6.76 13.17 7.69
N VAL A 15 -6.36 12.35 6.72
CA VAL A 15 -5.66 12.82 5.52
C VAL A 15 -6.70 13.23 4.49
N SER A 16 -6.59 14.47 4.03
CA SER A 16 -7.53 15.06 3.06
C SER A 16 -7.44 14.48 1.64
N ARG A 17 -6.37 13.71 1.32
CA ARG A 17 -6.20 13.13 -0.01
C ARG A 17 -5.22 11.95 0.01
N ILE A 18 -5.63 10.81 -0.57
CA ILE A 18 -4.70 9.82 -1.09
C ILE A 18 -4.31 10.23 -2.51
N LYS A 19 -3.04 10.08 -2.90
CA LYS A 19 -2.60 10.31 -4.28
C LYS A 19 -3.27 9.27 -5.19
N THR A 20 -4.42 9.60 -5.76
CA THR A 20 -5.20 8.73 -6.65
C THR A 20 -4.92 9.01 -8.13
N GLY A 21 -4.26 10.12 -8.45
CA GLY A 21 -3.90 10.49 -9.81
C GLY A 21 -2.77 9.60 -10.35
N SER A 22 -3.03 8.87 -11.44
CA SER A 22 -2.04 7.99 -12.09
C SER A 22 -0.74 8.71 -12.47
N PHE A 23 -0.80 10.00 -12.79
CA PHE A 23 0.35 10.82 -13.14
C PHE A 23 1.25 11.14 -11.93
N GLU A 24 0.67 11.53 -10.80
CA GLU A 24 1.43 11.80 -9.56
C GLU A 24 2.11 10.55 -9.02
N ARG A 25 1.44 9.38 -9.13
CA ARG A 25 1.98 8.09 -8.73
C ARG A 25 3.12 7.64 -9.65
N LYS A 26 2.94 7.75 -10.99
CA LYS A 26 4.00 7.46 -11.97
C LYS A 26 5.22 8.32 -11.73
N LEU A 27 5.06 9.62 -11.50
CA LEU A 27 6.16 10.52 -11.24
C LEU A 27 6.91 10.17 -9.94
N SER A 28 6.20 9.83 -8.87
CA SER A 28 6.78 9.39 -7.61
C SER A 28 7.57 8.09 -7.79
N LEU A 29 6.98 7.09 -8.44
CA LEU A 29 7.61 5.79 -8.72
C LEU A 29 8.83 5.92 -9.64
N THR A 30 8.75 6.76 -10.69
CA THR A 30 9.89 7.02 -11.59
C THR A 30 11.05 7.69 -10.85
N ARG A 31 10.77 8.64 -9.96
CA ARG A 31 11.79 9.29 -9.13
C ARG A 31 12.45 8.30 -8.17
N THR A 32 11.68 7.42 -7.56
CA THR A 32 12.18 6.35 -6.68
C THR A 32 13.04 5.37 -7.48
N GLY A 33 12.61 4.93 -8.65
CA GLY A 33 13.38 4.04 -9.54
C GLY A 33 14.70 4.66 -9.97
N LEU A 34 14.74 5.96 -10.29
CA LEU A 34 15.97 6.67 -10.67
C LEU A 34 16.94 6.76 -9.47
N MET A 35 16.45 7.05 -8.26
CA MET A 35 17.29 7.09 -7.06
C MET A 35 17.86 5.71 -6.66
N VAL A 36 17.05 4.66 -6.78
CA VAL A 36 17.51 3.27 -6.55
C VAL A 36 18.56 2.89 -7.58
N GLY A 37 18.34 3.18 -8.86
CA GLY A 37 19.29 2.90 -9.95
C GLY A 37 20.63 3.61 -9.79
N THR A 38 20.64 4.89 -9.39
CA THR A 38 21.90 5.65 -9.19
C THR A 38 22.71 5.16 -7.99
N LYS A 39 22.05 4.75 -6.89
CA LYS A 39 22.74 4.13 -5.76
C LYS A 39 23.38 2.77 -6.11
N MET A 40 22.74 1.98 -6.98
CA MET A 40 23.28 0.70 -7.45
C MET A 40 24.59 0.84 -8.25
N THR A 41 24.68 1.85 -9.13
CA THR A 41 25.89 2.04 -9.97
C THR A 41 27.12 2.42 -9.17
N GLY A 42 26.97 3.17 -8.09
CA GLY A 42 28.09 3.56 -7.20
C GLY A 42 28.75 2.39 -6.46
N HIS A 43 27.99 1.34 -6.10
CA HIS A 43 28.51 0.18 -5.38
C HIS A 43 29.22 -0.86 -6.26
N LEU A 44 28.89 -0.92 -7.55
CA LEU A 44 29.52 -1.86 -8.48
C LEU A 44 30.98 -1.51 -8.79
N ALA A 45 31.34 -0.23 -8.80
CA ALA A 45 32.70 0.22 -9.08
C ALA A 45 33.72 -0.10 -7.95
N ALA A 46 33.25 -0.18 -6.70
CA ALA A 46 34.11 -0.40 -5.52
C ALA A 46 34.44 -1.89 -5.22
N SER A 47 33.86 -2.83 -5.99
CA SER A 47 33.92 -4.26 -5.62
C SER A 47 35.04 -5.06 -6.26
N PHE A 48 35.86 -4.46 -7.12
CA PHE A 48 36.89 -5.24 -7.91
C PHE A 48 38.10 -5.71 -7.10
N PHE A 49 38.32 -5.25 -5.87
CA PHE A 49 39.53 -5.54 -5.09
C PHE A 49 39.33 -6.33 -3.79
N THR A 50 38.18 -7.00 -3.59
CA THR A 50 37.90 -7.68 -2.29
C THR A 50 37.82 -9.22 -2.44
N ARG A 51 38.30 -9.95 -1.40
CA ARG A 51 38.17 -11.42 -1.28
C ARG A 51 36.73 -11.91 -1.47
N LYS A 52 36.55 -13.08 -2.11
CA LYS A 52 35.23 -13.62 -2.54
C LYS A 52 34.15 -13.58 -1.43
N ASP A 53 34.50 -14.02 -0.21
CA ASP A 53 33.58 -14.08 0.92
C ASP A 53 33.15 -12.67 1.42
N LYS A 54 34.09 -11.71 1.42
CA LYS A 54 33.78 -10.32 1.76
C LYS A 54 32.99 -9.61 0.66
N ARG A 55 33.09 -10.05 -0.57
CA ARG A 55 32.33 -9.56 -1.71
C ARG A 55 30.87 -9.96 -1.61
N GLU A 56 30.60 -11.21 -1.23
CA GLU A 56 29.25 -11.75 -1.09
C GLU A 56 28.52 -11.08 0.08
N ALA A 57 29.17 -10.97 1.25
CA ALA A 57 28.62 -10.25 2.39
C ALA A 57 28.34 -8.78 2.10
N LYS A 58 29.24 -8.07 1.37
CA LYS A 58 29.00 -6.68 0.94
C LYS A 58 27.83 -6.57 -0.04
N ARG A 59 27.72 -7.52 -0.97
CA ARG A 59 26.62 -7.57 -1.95
C ARG A 59 25.28 -7.78 -1.25
N LYS A 60 25.22 -8.73 -0.32
CA LYS A 60 24.03 -9.02 0.48
C LYS A 60 23.63 -7.81 1.30
N HIS A 61 24.55 -7.17 1.99
CA HIS A 61 24.29 -5.96 2.77
C HIS A 61 23.80 -4.79 1.90
N ALA A 62 24.41 -4.58 0.73
CA ALA A 62 23.98 -3.56 -0.21
C ALA A 62 22.56 -3.84 -0.74
N LEU A 63 22.23 -5.10 -1.04
CA LEU A 63 20.91 -5.52 -1.50
C LEU A 63 19.84 -5.27 -0.40
N SER A 64 20.16 -5.64 0.85
CA SER A 64 19.28 -5.38 1.99
C SER A 64 18.99 -3.89 2.19
N GLN A 65 20.01 -3.04 2.14
CA GLN A 65 19.82 -1.58 2.24
C GLN A 65 18.98 -1.03 1.08
N GLN A 66 19.17 -1.55 -0.12
CA GLN A 66 18.39 -1.13 -1.29
C GLN A 66 16.93 -1.60 -1.18
N ALA A 67 16.71 -2.83 -0.70
CA ALA A 67 15.38 -3.37 -0.46
C ALA A 67 14.63 -2.54 0.59
N GLN A 68 15.27 -2.23 1.71
CA GLN A 68 14.68 -1.37 2.75
C GLN A 68 14.32 0.01 2.21
N TYR A 69 15.23 0.65 1.48
CA TYR A 69 14.93 1.95 0.88
C TYR A 69 13.75 1.88 -0.11
N LEU A 70 13.70 0.83 -0.95
CA LEU A 70 12.59 0.61 -1.87
C LEU A 70 11.26 0.48 -1.11
N VAL A 71 11.24 -0.32 -0.05
CA VAL A 71 10.07 -0.57 0.78
C VAL A 71 9.60 0.70 1.50
N GLU A 72 10.51 1.49 2.04
CA GLU A 72 10.17 2.80 2.64
C GLU A 72 9.51 3.73 1.62
N GLU A 73 10.02 3.78 0.39
CA GLU A 73 9.43 4.60 -0.68
C GLU A 73 8.06 4.07 -1.13
N LEU A 74 7.90 2.74 -1.22
CA LEU A 74 6.61 2.10 -1.52
C LEU A 74 5.58 2.39 -0.41
N GLY A 75 5.98 2.32 0.86
CA GLY A 75 5.13 2.63 2.01
C GLY A 75 4.58 4.07 1.99
N LYS A 76 5.34 5.03 1.47
CA LYS A 76 4.90 6.44 1.32
C LYS A 76 3.78 6.62 0.29
N LEU A 77 3.65 5.69 -0.67
CA LEU A 77 2.65 5.78 -1.73
C LEU A 77 1.25 5.42 -1.25
N LYS A 78 1.14 4.60 -0.20
CA LYS A 78 -0.12 4.13 0.39
C LYS A 78 -1.07 3.44 -0.63
N GLY A 79 -2.21 2.98 -0.17
CA GLY A 79 -3.23 2.37 -1.03
C GLY A 79 -2.77 1.05 -1.66
N SER A 80 -3.11 0.83 -2.94
CA SER A 80 -2.83 -0.41 -3.68
C SER A 80 -1.36 -0.83 -3.68
N VAL A 81 -0.41 0.12 -3.73
CA VAL A 81 1.03 -0.17 -3.74
C VAL A 81 1.47 -0.90 -2.48
N VAL A 82 0.97 -0.51 -1.31
CA VAL A 82 1.27 -1.19 -0.04
C VAL A 82 0.71 -2.62 -0.06
N LYS A 83 -0.53 -2.79 -0.50
CA LYS A 83 -1.17 -4.11 -0.60
C LYS A 83 -0.45 -5.01 -1.61
N ILE A 84 -0.06 -4.48 -2.78
CA ILE A 84 0.75 -5.19 -3.78
C ILE A 84 2.06 -5.68 -3.14
N GLY A 85 2.78 -4.81 -2.43
CA GLY A 85 4.01 -5.19 -1.74
C GLY A 85 3.81 -6.30 -0.71
N GLN A 86 2.72 -6.26 0.06
CA GLN A 86 2.36 -7.31 1.01
C GLN A 86 2.04 -8.64 0.32
N VAL A 87 1.24 -8.62 -0.76
CA VAL A 87 0.96 -9.82 -1.57
C VAL A 87 2.25 -10.39 -2.16
N MET A 88 3.13 -9.54 -2.69
CA MET A 88 4.44 -9.96 -3.18
C MET A 88 5.34 -10.55 -2.09
N ALA A 89 5.28 -10.04 -0.87
CA ALA A 89 6.02 -10.60 0.27
C ALA A 89 5.55 -12.02 0.60
N LEU A 90 4.23 -12.26 0.55
CA LEU A 90 3.64 -13.56 0.90
C LEU A 90 3.86 -14.64 -0.17
N TYR A 91 3.79 -14.26 -1.44
CA TYR A 91 3.79 -15.21 -2.55
C TYR A 91 5.04 -15.13 -3.46
N GLY A 92 5.95 -14.21 -3.17
CA GLY A 92 7.11 -13.92 -4.00
C GLY A 92 8.40 -14.65 -3.65
N GLU A 93 8.41 -15.57 -2.68
CA GLU A 93 9.62 -16.24 -2.18
C GLU A 93 10.47 -16.91 -3.28
N HIS A 94 9.82 -17.41 -4.35
CA HIS A 94 10.51 -18.05 -5.46
C HIS A 94 11.06 -17.07 -6.50
N PHE A 95 10.60 -15.83 -6.49
CA PHE A 95 10.91 -14.81 -7.49
C PHE A 95 11.73 -13.66 -6.93
N LEU A 96 11.59 -13.38 -5.63
CA LEU A 96 12.27 -12.29 -4.95
C LEU A 96 13.43 -12.82 -4.09
N PRO A 97 14.55 -12.10 -4.04
CA PRO A 97 15.60 -12.39 -3.05
C PRO A 97 15.05 -12.31 -1.63
N PRO A 98 15.56 -13.15 -0.69
CA PRO A 98 15.10 -13.14 0.71
C PRO A 98 15.16 -11.75 1.36
N GLU A 99 16.19 -10.96 1.05
CA GLU A 99 16.35 -9.61 1.58
C GLU A 99 15.23 -8.65 1.12
N VAL A 100 14.69 -8.89 -0.08
CA VAL A 100 13.56 -8.09 -0.61
C VAL A 100 12.26 -8.54 0.02
N THR A 101 12.03 -9.85 0.13
CA THR A 101 10.84 -10.42 0.76
C THR A 101 10.75 -9.99 2.24
N GLU A 102 11.87 -10.11 2.98
CA GLU A 102 11.96 -9.66 4.37
C GLU A 102 11.67 -8.16 4.52
N ALA A 103 12.22 -7.33 3.63
CA ALA A 103 11.93 -5.89 3.61
C ALA A 103 10.45 -5.61 3.30
N LEU A 104 9.83 -6.31 2.33
CA LEU A 104 8.42 -6.14 1.98
C LEU A 104 7.48 -6.54 3.14
N HIS A 105 7.85 -7.51 3.97
CA HIS A 105 7.10 -7.86 5.18
C HIS A 105 7.05 -6.72 6.20
N THR A 106 7.96 -5.75 6.13
CA THR A 106 7.93 -4.57 6.99
C THR A 106 6.94 -3.50 6.54
N LEU A 107 6.27 -3.68 5.38
CA LEU A 107 5.21 -2.78 4.94
C LEU A 107 4.01 -2.87 5.90
N GLU A 108 3.97 -1.94 6.83
CA GLU A 108 2.89 -1.84 7.79
C GLU A 108 1.66 -1.17 7.19
N GLU A 109 0.48 -1.64 7.60
CA GLU A 109 -0.79 -1.00 7.29
C GLU A 109 -1.05 0.26 8.16
N ASN A 110 -0.03 1.07 8.42
CA ASN A 110 -0.20 2.36 9.09
C ASN A 110 -0.96 3.34 8.18
N THR A 111 -2.21 3.01 7.90
CA THR A 111 -3.06 3.82 7.04
C THR A 111 -3.81 4.82 7.90
N VAL A 112 -3.49 6.10 7.69
CA VAL A 112 -4.30 7.19 8.25
C VAL A 112 -5.61 7.23 7.47
N ALA A 113 -6.74 7.16 8.18
CA ALA A 113 -8.06 7.22 7.60
C ALA A 113 -8.27 8.50 6.77
N LEU A 114 -9.07 8.42 5.72
CA LEU A 114 -9.53 9.59 4.98
C LEU A 114 -10.56 10.37 5.79
N ASP A 115 -10.66 11.67 5.49
CA ASP A 115 -11.67 12.53 6.07
C ASP A 115 -13.08 12.05 5.76
N TRP A 116 -13.99 12.22 6.72
CA TRP A 116 -15.38 11.82 6.58
C TRP A 116 -16.06 12.42 5.34
N SER A 117 -15.73 13.65 4.96
CA SER A 117 -16.30 14.28 3.76
C SER A 117 -16.11 13.45 2.49
N ILE A 118 -14.92 12.86 2.31
CA ILE A 118 -14.58 12.01 1.16
C ILE A 118 -15.36 10.68 1.24
N ILE A 119 -15.39 10.07 2.40
CA ILE A 119 -16.09 8.79 2.61
C ILE A 119 -17.59 8.96 2.43
N ARG A 120 -18.14 10.06 2.90
CA ARG A 120 -19.56 10.39 2.72
C ARG A 120 -19.91 10.50 1.24
N GLU A 121 -19.09 11.13 0.42
CA GLU A 121 -19.30 11.19 -1.05
C GLU A 121 -19.33 9.78 -1.65
N VAL A 122 -18.37 8.93 -1.31
CA VAL A 122 -18.36 7.53 -1.78
C VAL A 122 -19.62 6.78 -1.36
N LEU A 123 -20.05 6.93 -0.11
CA LEU A 123 -21.28 6.31 0.38
C LEU A 123 -22.52 6.80 -0.37
N PHE A 124 -22.64 8.13 -0.61
CA PHE A 124 -23.72 8.69 -1.39
C PHE A 124 -23.73 8.17 -2.84
N ASP A 125 -22.57 8.11 -3.48
CA ASP A 125 -22.43 7.60 -4.86
C ASP A 125 -22.84 6.12 -4.97
N GLN A 126 -22.55 5.31 -3.95
CA GLN A 126 -22.79 3.87 -3.98
C GLN A 126 -24.17 3.47 -3.46
N LEU A 127 -24.67 4.12 -2.42
CA LEU A 127 -25.92 3.77 -1.76
C LEU A 127 -27.11 4.60 -2.26
N GLY A 128 -26.86 5.82 -2.72
CA GLY A 128 -27.88 6.80 -3.06
C GLY A 128 -28.47 7.48 -1.83
N GLU A 129 -29.19 8.58 -2.06
CA GLU A 129 -29.76 9.43 -1.00
C GLU A 129 -30.76 8.68 -0.12
N GLU A 130 -31.61 7.85 -0.73
CA GLU A 130 -32.67 7.10 -0.03
C GLU A 130 -32.10 6.12 1.00
N ARG A 131 -31.07 5.35 0.65
CA ARG A 131 -30.45 4.41 1.59
C ARG A 131 -29.61 5.13 2.64
N MET A 132 -28.92 6.20 2.24
CA MET A 132 -28.15 7.00 3.20
C MET A 132 -29.05 7.64 4.25
N ALA A 133 -30.28 8.06 3.90
CA ALA A 133 -31.25 8.60 4.85
C ALA A 133 -31.75 7.58 5.89
N GLN A 134 -31.57 6.28 5.63
CA GLN A 134 -31.93 5.19 6.55
C GLN A 134 -30.82 4.81 7.53
N LEU A 135 -29.64 5.41 7.41
CA LEU A 135 -28.44 5.07 8.17
C LEU A 135 -27.98 6.26 9.02
N ASP A 136 -27.70 5.98 10.29
CA ASP A 136 -26.95 6.89 11.17
C ASP A 136 -25.49 6.38 11.21
N VAL A 137 -24.61 7.04 10.49
CA VAL A 137 -23.22 6.59 10.27
C VAL A 137 -22.28 7.36 11.19
N GLU A 138 -21.47 6.66 11.98
CA GLU A 138 -20.41 7.26 12.78
C GLU A 138 -19.30 7.82 11.88
N HIS A 139 -18.98 9.12 12.06
CA HIS A 139 -18.01 9.81 11.22
C HIS A 139 -16.55 9.37 11.48
N VAL A 140 -16.27 8.85 12.67
CA VAL A 140 -14.94 8.34 13.03
C VAL A 140 -14.89 6.86 12.66
N PRO A 141 -13.95 6.43 11.81
CA PRO A 141 -13.84 5.03 11.46
C PRO A 141 -13.37 4.20 12.66
N ILE A 142 -13.88 2.98 12.77
CA ILE A 142 -13.41 1.99 13.76
C ILE A 142 -12.11 1.32 13.34
N GLY A 143 -11.75 1.39 12.05
CA GLY A 143 -10.50 0.88 11.51
C GLY A 143 -10.22 1.42 10.12
N ALA A 144 -8.94 1.49 9.77
CA ALA A 144 -8.47 1.88 8.44
C ALA A 144 -7.40 0.90 7.97
N ALA A 145 -7.45 0.54 6.69
CA ALA A 145 -6.50 -0.34 6.02
C ALA A 145 -5.98 0.30 4.72
N SER A 146 -5.09 -0.38 4.02
CA SER A 146 -4.46 0.15 2.79
C SER A 146 -5.45 0.48 1.68
N LEU A 147 -6.57 -0.25 1.58
CA LEU A 147 -7.54 -0.11 0.48
C LEU A 147 -8.87 0.53 0.89
N GLY A 148 -9.11 0.74 2.19
CA GLY A 148 -10.39 1.27 2.67
C GLY A 148 -10.43 1.46 4.17
N GLN A 149 -11.57 1.91 4.67
CA GLN A 149 -11.82 2.06 6.10
C GLN A 149 -13.21 1.54 6.48
N VAL A 150 -13.41 1.28 7.76
CA VAL A 150 -14.65 0.72 8.29
C VAL A 150 -15.30 1.73 9.22
N HIS A 151 -16.58 1.98 8.99
CA HIS A 151 -17.42 2.81 9.84
C HIS A 151 -18.52 1.98 10.50
N CYS A 152 -18.84 2.33 11.73
CA CYS A 152 -20.04 1.84 12.38
C CYS A 152 -21.25 2.62 11.87
N ALA A 153 -22.34 1.94 11.62
CA ALA A 153 -23.59 2.57 11.26
C ALA A 153 -24.76 1.89 11.95
N ARG A 154 -25.86 2.63 12.15
CA ARG A 154 -27.10 2.15 12.73
C ARG A 154 -28.22 2.28 11.71
N ILE A 155 -28.95 1.20 11.47
CA ILE A 155 -30.19 1.24 10.68
C ILE A 155 -31.27 1.90 11.53
N ILE A 156 -31.76 3.06 11.10
CA ILE A 156 -32.67 3.88 11.90
C ILE A 156 -33.97 3.15 12.24
N ALA A 157 -34.52 2.38 11.28
CA ALA A 157 -35.79 1.68 11.44
C ALA A 157 -35.74 0.52 12.43
N THR A 158 -34.63 -0.25 12.48
CA THR A 158 -34.51 -1.46 13.29
C THR A 158 -33.62 -1.28 14.52
N ASN A 159 -32.87 -0.18 14.59
CA ASN A 159 -31.84 0.09 15.58
C ASN A 159 -30.66 -0.93 15.55
N GLU A 160 -30.55 -1.69 14.47
CA GLU A 160 -29.47 -2.67 14.25
C GLU A 160 -28.16 -1.95 13.94
N VAL A 161 -27.06 -2.43 14.51
CA VAL A 161 -25.71 -1.91 14.27
C VAL A 161 -25.04 -2.75 13.20
N ILE A 162 -24.52 -2.07 12.17
CA ILE A 162 -23.81 -2.67 11.06
C ILE A 162 -22.44 -2.03 10.87
N CYS A 163 -21.56 -2.72 10.15
CA CYS A 163 -20.26 -2.19 9.73
C CYS A 163 -20.28 -1.90 8.22
N LEU A 164 -19.91 -0.68 7.86
CA LEU A 164 -19.74 -0.25 6.48
C LEU A 164 -18.25 -0.26 6.15
N LYS A 165 -17.80 -1.26 5.37
CA LYS A 165 -16.45 -1.26 4.79
C LYS A 165 -16.48 -0.43 3.52
N VAL A 166 -15.83 0.72 3.56
CA VAL A 166 -15.80 1.68 2.44
C VAL A 166 -14.42 1.66 1.80
N GLN A 167 -14.40 1.31 0.51
CA GLN A 167 -13.19 1.32 -0.29
C GLN A 167 -12.78 2.76 -0.61
N TYR A 168 -11.46 3.02 -0.63
CA TYR A 168 -10.97 4.35 -1.01
C TYR A 168 -11.22 4.65 -2.48
N PRO A 169 -11.62 5.89 -2.82
CA PRO A 169 -11.92 6.25 -4.20
C PRO A 169 -10.70 6.07 -5.11
N GLY A 170 -10.93 5.48 -6.28
CA GLY A 170 -9.93 5.28 -7.33
C GLY A 170 -8.93 4.13 -7.10
N VAL A 171 -8.99 3.41 -5.97
CA VAL A 171 -8.08 2.28 -5.70
C VAL A 171 -8.23 1.18 -6.74
N ALA A 172 -9.45 0.75 -7.06
CA ALA A 172 -9.69 -0.29 -8.06
C ALA A 172 -9.11 0.05 -9.44
N LYS A 173 -9.22 1.33 -9.86
CA LYS A 173 -8.65 1.82 -11.13
C LYS A 173 -7.13 1.95 -11.09
N ALA A 174 -6.53 2.04 -9.90
CA ALA A 174 -5.09 2.20 -9.76
C ALA A 174 -4.31 0.87 -9.74
N VAL A 175 -4.97 -0.25 -9.43
CA VAL A 175 -4.33 -1.56 -9.24
C VAL A 175 -3.38 -1.91 -10.37
N ASP A 176 -3.85 -1.90 -11.62
CA ASP A 176 -3.03 -2.29 -12.78
C ASP A 176 -1.82 -1.38 -12.98
N THR A 177 -2.06 -0.07 -12.92
CA THR A 177 -0.99 0.92 -13.07
C THR A 177 0.04 0.82 -11.95
N ASP A 178 -0.39 0.59 -10.73
CA ASP A 178 0.48 0.47 -9.57
C ASP A 178 1.28 -0.84 -9.60
N LEU A 179 0.65 -1.94 -10.01
CA LEU A 179 1.33 -3.23 -10.17
C LEU A 179 2.40 -3.18 -11.25
N ASP A 180 2.09 -2.61 -12.42
CA ASP A 180 3.06 -2.42 -13.50
C ASP A 180 4.24 -1.55 -13.06
N ALA A 181 3.97 -0.50 -12.29
CA ALA A 181 5.00 0.39 -11.79
C ALA A 181 5.90 -0.31 -10.74
N VAL A 182 5.33 -1.12 -9.85
CA VAL A 182 6.11 -1.94 -8.89
C VAL A 182 6.96 -2.97 -9.64
N ALA A 183 6.40 -3.66 -10.63
CA ALA A 183 7.15 -4.60 -11.47
C ALA A 183 8.32 -3.91 -12.19
N GLN A 184 8.13 -2.72 -12.74
CA GLN A 184 9.20 -1.93 -13.35
C GLN A 184 10.27 -1.53 -12.34
N LEU A 185 9.91 -1.14 -11.11
CA LEU A 185 10.87 -0.84 -10.06
C LEU A 185 11.73 -2.05 -9.71
N LEU A 186 11.15 -3.25 -9.59
CA LEU A 186 11.87 -4.48 -9.36
C LEU A 186 12.85 -4.79 -10.53
N LYS A 187 12.44 -4.51 -11.77
CA LYS A 187 13.30 -4.60 -12.98
C LYS A 187 14.50 -3.67 -12.89
N ILE A 188 14.29 -2.41 -12.65
CA ILE A 188 15.34 -1.39 -12.56
C ILE A 188 16.31 -1.71 -11.41
N ALA A 189 15.81 -2.16 -10.28
CA ALA A 189 16.58 -2.53 -9.12
C ALA A 189 17.36 -3.86 -9.33
N ARG A 190 17.13 -4.57 -10.42
CA ARG A 190 17.76 -5.88 -10.74
C ARG A 190 17.64 -6.88 -9.59
N VAL A 191 16.57 -6.80 -8.83
CA VAL A 191 16.30 -7.70 -7.69
C VAL A 191 15.57 -8.96 -8.11
N VAL A 192 15.15 -9.07 -9.36
CA VAL A 192 14.38 -10.20 -9.90
C VAL A 192 15.02 -10.72 -11.16
N THR A 193 14.99 -12.04 -11.34
CA THR A 193 15.32 -12.70 -12.62
C THR A 193 14.03 -12.78 -13.45
N PHE A 194 14.01 -12.08 -14.59
CA PHE A 194 12.85 -12.04 -15.47
C PHE A 194 12.77 -13.26 -16.36
N GLY A 195 11.56 -13.72 -16.61
CA GLY A 195 11.22 -14.81 -17.49
C GLY A 195 9.72 -15.09 -17.45
N PRO A 196 9.21 -15.98 -18.31
CA PRO A 196 7.78 -16.30 -18.38
C PRO A 196 7.15 -16.61 -17.02
N ALA A 197 7.85 -17.37 -16.17
CA ALA A 197 7.35 -17.72 -14.84
C ALA A 197 7.13 -16.51 -13.91
N PHE A 198 7.96 -15.46 -14.04
CA PHE A 198 7.75 -14.22 -13.29
C PHE A 198 6.56 -13.43 -13.82
N ASP A 199 6.38 -13.39 -15.13
CA ASP A 199 5.27 -12.71 -15.77
C ASP A 199 3.94 -13.40 -15.43
N ASP A 200 3.90 -14.75 -15.42
CA ASP A 200 2.75 -15.55 -15.00
C ASP A 200 2.41 -15.29 -13.52
N TRP A 201 3.42 -15.27 -12.64
CA TRP A 201 3.22 -14.95 -11.23
C TRP A 201 2.70 -13.52 -11.03
N LEU A 202 3.19 -12.56 -11.80
CA LEU A 202 2.73 -11.18 -11.74
C LEU A 202 1.25 -11.07 -12.12
N GLU A 203 0.80 -11.89 -13.08
CA GLU A 203 -0.61 -11.96 -13.45
C GLU A 203 -1.47 -12.60 -12.34
N GLU A 204 -0.96 -13.61 -11.63
CA GLU A 204 -1.63 -14.14 -10.44
C GLU A 204 -1.79 -13.08 -9.35
N VAL A 205 -0.76 -12.27 -9.10
CA VAL A 205 -0.83 -11.13 -8.19
C VAL A 205 -1.89 -10.13 -8.66
N ARG A 206 -1.98 -9.85 -9.95
CA ARG A 206 -3.01 -8.99 -10.55
C ARG A 206 -4.41 -9.49 -10.24
N VAL A 207 -4.66 -10.78 -10.50
CA VAL A 207 -5.95 -11.42 -10.21
C VAL A 207 -6.29 -11.35 -8.72
N MET A 208 -5.32 -11.60 -7.84
CA MET A 208 -5.53 -11.48 -6.39
C MET A 208 -5.90 -10.05 -5.99
N MET A 209 -5.20 -9.06 -6.52
CA MET A 209 -5.47 -7.65 -6.22
C MET A 209 -6.86 -7.22 -6.70
N HIS A 210 -7.32 -7.69 -7.86
CA HIS A 210 -8.67 -7.41 -8.36
C HIS A 210 -9.78 -8.07 -7.53
N ARG A 211 -9.48 -9.12 -6.78
CA ARG A 211 -10.44 -9.73 -5.83
C ARG A 211 -10.56 -8.94 -4.51
N GLU A 212 -9.55 -8.16 -4.18
CA GLU A 212 -9.52 -7.33 -2.96
C GLU A 212 -10.24 -5.97 -3.15
N VAL A 213 -10.46 -5.56 -4.39
CA VAL A 213 -11.09 -4.29 -4.79
C VAL A 213 -12.36 -4.50 -5.59
#